data_d9471c9821c80ada9fbc333f178763f1
#
_entry.id   d9471c9821c80ada9fbc333f178763f1
#
_cell.length_a   1.000
_cell.length_b   1.000
_cell.length_c   1.000
_cell.angle_alpha   90.00
_cell.angle_beta   90.00
_cell.angle_gamma   90.00
#
_symmetry.space_group_name_H-M   'P 1'
#
loop_
_entity.id
_entity.type
_entity.pdbx_description
1 polymer ?
#
loop_
_entity_poly.entity_id
_entity_poly.type
_entity_poly.pdbx_seq_one_letter_code
_entity_poly.pdbx_strand_id
1 'polypeptide(L)'
;PNREMFHLEEKAVLCVAHLNAIPITEKELMSFGWGTFSIFYTVWSKEKGLGRKIIIDTWELLKMQHTNNRYITMSPKTEMAMKFHLKNGATLLQENPTTNNFEYEL
;
A
#
# COMPACT_ATOMS: atom_id res chain seq x y z
N PRO A 1 -2.16 -3.82 16.36
CA PRO A 1 -1.84 -5.22 16.07
C PRO A 1 -1.84 -5.56 14.59
N ASN A 2 -2.83 -5.11 13.83
CA ASN A 2 -2.85 -5.40 12.40
C ASN A 2 -2.36 -4.23 11.54
N ARG A 3 -1.72 -3.24 12.15
CA ARG A 3 -1.20 -2.08 11.44
C ARG A 3 0.25 -1.86 11.78
N GLU A 4 1.01 -1.44 10.78
CA GLU A 4 2.44 -1.17 10.92
C GLU A 4 2.77 0.14 10.20
N MET A 5 3.75 0.85 10.72
CA MET A 5 4.27 2.05 10.08
C MET A 5 5.76 1.85 9.83
N PHE A 6 6.18 2.09 8.61
CA PHE A 6 7.57 1.96 8.20
C PHE A 6 8.15 3.33 7.90
N HIS A 7 9.38 3.55 8.30
CA HIS A 7 10.08 4.82 8.11
C HIS A 7 11.38 4.59 7.35
N LEU A 8 11.75 5.58 6.55
CA LEU A 8 13.05 5.60 5.89
C LEU A 8 13.71 6.92 6.27
N GLU A 9 14.60 6.85 7.28
CA GLU A 9 15.39 8.00 7.76
C GLU A 9 14.59 9.29 8.00
N GLU A 10 13.36 9.18 8.49
CA GLU A 10 12.45 10.30 8.70
C GLU A 10 12.13 11.08 7.41
N LYS A 11 12.47 10.53 6.25
CA LYS A 11 12.25 11.16 4.95
C LYS A 11 11.11 10.55 4.18
N ALA A 12 10.68 9.37 4.57
CA ALA A 12 9.54 8.69 3.95
C ALA A 12 8.81 7.83 4.98
N VAL A 13 7.50 7.69 4.80
CA VAL A 13 6.64 6.90 5.68
C VAL A 13 5.71 6.07 4.82
N LEU A 14 5.51 4.82 5.23
CA LEU A 14 4.52 3.93 4.63
C LEU A 14 3.70 3.29 5.73
N CYS A 15 2.38 3.41 5.65
CA CYS A 15 1.48 2.76 6.60
C CYS A 15 0.85 1.55 5.93
N VAL A 16 0.85 0.44 6.66
CA VAL A 16 0.36 -0.85 6.17
C VAL A 16 -0.67 -1.41 7.15
N ALA A 17 -1.78 -1.92 6.62
CA ALA A 17 -2.78 -2.65 7.40
C ALA A 17 -2.89 -4.06 6.85
N HIS A 18 -2.88 -5.07 7.73
CA HIS A 18 -3.06 -6.47 7.34
C HIS A 18 -4.53 -6.84 7.58
N LEU A 19 -5.29 -6.99 6.51
CA LEU A 19 -6.74 -7.13 6.57
C LEU A 19 -7.23 -8.42 5.94
N ASN A 20 -8.46 -8.83 6.30
CA ASN A 20 -9.06 -10.07 5.77
C ASN A 20 -9.83 -9.85 4.45
N ALA A 21 -9.87 -8.62 3.97
CA ALA A 21 -10.49 -8.29 2.68
C ALA A 21 -9.87 -7.01 2.14
N ILE A 22 -10.13 -6.71 0.87
CA ILE A 22 -9.59 -5.51 0.22
C ILE A 22 -10.53 -4.34 0.51
N PRO A 23 -10.07 -3.29 1.23
CA PRO A 23 -10.93 -2.15 1.53
C PRO A 23 -11.06 -1.25 0.30
N ILE A 24 -12.26 -0.75 0.06
CA ILE A 24 -12.50 0.21 -1.01
C ILE A 24 -12.87 1.60 -0.48
N THR A 25 -13.10 1.70 0.84
CA THR A 25 -13.39 2.96 1.52
C THR A 25 -12.54 3.06 2.77
N GLU A 26 -12.40 4.30 3.27
CA GLU A 26 -11.69 4.52 4.53
C GLU A 26 -12.38 3.82 5.70
N LYS A 27 -13.71 3.77 5.69
CA LYS A 27 -14.47 3.07 6.72
C LYS A 27 -14.12 1.58 6.76
N GLU A 28 -14.03 0.94 5.60
CA GLU A 28 -13.62 -0.47 5.51
C GLU A 28 -12.18 -0.67 5.96
N LEU A 29 -11.30 0.25 5.57
CA LEU A 29 -9.90 0.20 6.01
C LEU A 29 -9.80 0.18 7.53
N MET A 30 -10.64 0.94 8.20
CA MET A 30 -10.64 1.04 9.66
C MET A 30 -11.37 -0.10 10.37
N SER A 31 -12.30 -0.78 9.68
CA SER A 31 -13.17 -1.78 10.32
C SER A 31 -12.85 -3.23 10.00
N PHE A 32 -12.16 -3.50 8.87
CA PHE A 32 -11.83 -4.89 8.51
C PHE A 32 -10.83 -5.48 9.50
N GLY A 33 -11.00 -6.77 9.78
CA GLY A 33 -10.15 -7.49 10.72
C GLY A 33 -8.86 -8.00 10.09
N TRP A 34 -8.08 -8.67 10.90
CA TRP A 34 -6.77 -9.22 10.55
C TRP A 34 -6.87 -10.26 9.43
N GLY A 35 -5.93 -10.23 8.50
CA GLY A 35 -5.90 -11.20 7.40
C GLY A 35 -4.64 -11.08 6.54
N THR A 36 -4.70 -11.65 5.35
CA THR A 36 -3.53 -11.81 4.46
C THR A 36 -3.44 -10.77 3.34
N PHE A 37 -4.30 -9.75 3.36
CA PHE A 37 -4.16 -8.62 2.45
C PHE A 37 -3.39 -7.52 3.15
N SER A 38 -2.18 -7.23 2.68
CA SER A 38 -1.35 -6.15 3.23
C SER A 38 -1.66 -4.89 2.43
N ILE A 39 -2.33 -3.94 3.08
CA ILE A 39 -2.83 -2.74 2.41
C ILE A 39 -1.89 -1.58 2.67
N PHE A 40 -1.29 -1.06 1.61
CA PHE A 40 -0.47 0.16 1.65
C PHE A 40 -1.43 1.35 1.50
N TYR A 41 -1.72 2.05 2.58
CA TYR A 41 -2.79 3.06 2.56
C TYR A 41 -2.31 4.50 2.73
N THR A 42 -1.07 4.71 3.17
CA THR A 42 -0.47 6.03 3.26
C THR A 42 0.98 5.95 2.86
N VAL A 43 1.36 6.74 1.87
CA VAL A 43 2.75 6.88 1.42
C VAL A 43 3.08 8.36 1.42
N TRP A 44 4.18 8.71 2.07
CA TRP A 44 4.63 10.10 2.12
C TRP A 44 6.15 10.13 2.03
N SER A 45 6.70 11.09 1.29
CA SER A 45 8.14 11.25 1.21
C SER A 45 8.51 12.72 1.03
N LYS A 46 9.66 13.10 1.58
CA LYS A 46 10.20 14.45 1.45
C LYS A 46 11.00 14.61 0.16
N GLU A 47 11.52 13.53 -0.40
CA GLU A 47 12.44 13.57 -1.52
C GLU A 47 11.95 12.66 -2.64
N LYS A 48 12.25 13.06 -3.87
CA LYS A 48 11.90 12.28 -5.06
C LYS A 48 12.57 10.90 -4.99
N GLY A 49 11.79 9.87 -5.31
CA GLY A 49 12.29 8.50 -5.34
C GLY A 49 12.16 7.74 -4.03
N LEU A 50 12.02 8.43 -2.89
CA LEU A 50 11.93 7.75 -1.60
C LEU A 50 10.58 7.07 -1.38
N GLY A 51 9.51 7.59 -1.98
CA GLY A 51 8.20 6.92 -1.94
C GLY A 51 8.26 5.55 -2.58
N ARG A 52 8.90 5.46 -3.76
CA ARG A 52 9.11 4.19 -4.44
C ARG A 52 10.00 3.27 -3.59
N LYS A 53 11.09 3.81 -3.06
CA LYS A 53 12.05 3.02 -2.29
C LYS A 53 11.40 2.40 -1.06
N ILE A 54 10.61 3.17 -0.30
CA ILE A 54 9.99 2.63 0.90
C ILE A 54 8.94 1.57 0.58
N ILE A 55 8.21 1.71 -0.54
CA ILE A 55 7.25 0.69 -0.97
C ILE A 55 7.98 -0.61 -1.31
N ILE A 56 9.03 -0.53 -2.12
CA ILE A 56 9.75 -1.73 -2.56
C ILE A 56 10.47 -2.40 -1.39
N ASP A 57 11.16 -1.62 -0.55
CA ASP A 57 11.85 -2.17 0.61
C ASP A 57 10.88 -2.85 1.58
N THR A 58 9.71 -2.23 1.81
CA THR A 58 8.69 -2.79 2.69
C THR A 58 8.08 -4.04 2.08
N TRP A 59 7.79 -4.02 0.77
CA TRP A 59 7.28 -5.20 0.05
C TRP A 59 8.23 -6.39 0.21
N GLU A 60 9.53 -6.16 0.01
CA GLU A 60 10.53 -7.22 0.15
C GLU A 60 10.58 -7.76 1.58
N LEU A 61 10.58 -6.86 2.58
CA LEU A 61 10.61 -7.26 3.98
C LEU A 61 9.38 -8.08 4.36
N LEU A 62 8.19 -7.61 4.01
CA LEU A 62 6.94 -8.29 4.34
C LEU A 62 6.80 -9.61 3.60
N LYS A 63 7.31 -9.70 2.38
CA LYS A 63 7.27 -10.93 1.61
C LYS A 63 8.09 -12.04 2.28
N MET A 64 9.18 -11.68 2.96
CA MET A 64 9.96 -12.63 3.73
C MET A 64 9.23 -13.09 4.98
N GLN A 65 8.42 -12.23 5.59
CA GLN A 65 7.69 -12.53 6.81
C GLN A 65 6.34 -13.20 6.54
N HIS A 66 5.70 -12.87 5.42
CA HIS A 66 4.33 -13.26 5.08
C HIS A 66 4.27 -13.74 3.63
N THR A 67 4.72 -14.99 3.39
CA THR A 67 4.91 -15.51 2.04
C THR A 67 3.63 -15.58 1.20
N ASN A 68 2.47 -15.67 1.84
CA ASN A 68 1.18 -15.82 1.14
C ASN A 68 0.35 -14.54 1.09
N ASN A 69 0.88 -13.42 1.60
CA ASN A 69 0.13 -12.17 1.58
C ASN A 69 0.11 -11.55 0.19
N ARG A 70 -0.98 -10.83 -0.08
CA ARG A 70 -1.09 -9.98 -1.27
C ARG A 70 -0.90 -8.54 -0.84
N TYR A 71 -0.27 -7.74 -1.71
CA TYR A 71 0.14 -6.37 -1.40
C TYR A 71 -0.63 -5.41 -2.29
N ILE A 72 -1.58 -4.70 -1.70
CA ILE A 72 -2.56 -3.90 -2.43
C ILE A 72 -2.62 -2.52 -1.82
N THR A 73 -2.78 -1.49 -2.65
CA THR A 73 -2.94 -0.12 -2.15
C THR A 73 -4.41 0.21 -1.96
N MET A 74 -4.69 1.19 -1.10
CA MET A 74 -5.94 1.93 -1.15
C MET A 74 -5.53 3.38 -1.43
N SER A 75 -5.71 3.81 -2.67
CA SER A 75 -5.14 5.06 -3.17
C SER A 75 -6.22 6.05 -3.56
N PRO A 76 -5.96 7.37 -3.46
CA PRO A 76 -6.91 8.36 -3.95
C PRO A 76 -7.04 8.28 -5.47
N LYS A 77 -8.20 8.67 -6.00
CA LYS A 77 -8.46 8.66 -7.45
C LYS A 77 -7.87 9.91 -8.10
N THR A 78 -6.55 10.05 -8.04
CA THR A 78 -5.84 11.15 -8.68
C THR A 78 -4.94 10.61 -9.77
N GLU A 79 -4.70 11.44 -10.79
CA GLU A 79 -3.77 11.09 -11.85
C GLU A 79 -2.36 10.87 -11.31
N MET A 80 -1.96 11.69 -10.34
CA MET A 80 -0.64 11.58 -9.71
C MET A 80 -0.44 10.24 -9.03
N ALA A 81 -1.42 9.78 -8.23
CA ALA A 81 -1.34 8.50 -7.55
C ALA A 81 -1.31 7.34 -8.56
N MET A 82 -2.15 7.41 -9.59
CA MET A 82 -2.18 6.38 -10.62
C MET A 82 -0.83 6.26 -11.34
N LYS A 83 -0.28 7.39 -11.79
CA LYS A 83 1.02 7.39 -12.46
C LYS A 83 2.11 6.85 -11.55
N PHE A 84 2.10 7.25 -10.29
CA PHE A 84 3.09 6.80 -9.30
C PHE A 84 3.08 5.28 -9.15
N HIS A 85 1.92 4.69 -8.89
CA HIS A 85 1.85 3.24 -8.67
C HIS A 85 2.14 2.44 -9.95
N LEU A 86 1.62 2.87 -11.09
CA LEU A 86 1.90 2.18 -12.35
C LEU A 86 3.39 2.26 -12.71
N LYS A 87 4.01 3.41 -12.51
CA LYS A 87 5.45 3.59 -12.76
C LYS A 87 6.29 2.70 -11.85
N ASN A 88 5.83 2.46 -10.63
CA ASN A 88 6.54 1.60 -9.67
C ASN A 88 6.37 0.10 -9.95
N GLY A 89 5.59 -0.27 -10.94
CA GLY A 89 5.41 -1.68 -11.32
C GLY A 89 4.13 -2.32 -10.81
N ALA A 90 3.25 -1.55 -10.16
CA ALA A 90 1.96 -2.07 -9.73
C ALA A 90 0.98 -2.16 -10.90
N THR A 91 -0.04 -3.00 -10.76
CA THR A 91 -1.12 -3.10 -11.73
C THR A 91 -2.41 -2.61 -11.10
N LEU A 92 -3.27 -2.00 -11.90
CA LEU A 92 -4.59 -1.56 -11.42
C LEU A 92 -5.44 -2.80 -11.20
N LEU A 93 -5.83 -3.05 -9.95
CA LEU A 93 -6.67 -4.19 -9.59
C LEU A 93 -8.15 -3.87 -9.78
N GLN A 94 -8.58 -2.72 -9.27
CA GLN A 94 -9.96 -2.26 -9.42
C GLN A 94 -10.08 -0.77 -9.17
N GLU A 95 -11.08 -0.17 -9.80
CA GLU A 95 -11.47 1.21 -9.56
C GLU A 95 -12.74 1.23 -8.72
N ASN A 96 -12.75 2.07 -7.70
CA ASN A 96 -13.89 2.20 -6.79
C ASN A 96 -14.47 3.62 -6.88
N PRO A 97 -15.61 3.91 -6.29
CA PRO A 97 -16.19 5.25 -6.38
C PRO A 97 -15.28 6.37 -5.88
N THR A 98 -14.53 6.15 -4.81
CA THR A 98 -13.68 7.19 -4.22
C THR A 98 -12.20 6.80 -4.11
N THR A 99 -11.84 5.56 -4.41
CA THR A 99 -10.46 5.08 -4.31
C THR A 99 -10.12 4.17 -5.48
N ASN A 100 -8.82 3.86 -5.64
CA ASN A 100 -8.35 2.81 -6.52
C ASN A 100 -7.50 1.84 -5.73
N ASN A 101 -7.56 0.55 -6.10
CA ASN A 101 -6.68 -0.46 -5.54
C ASN A 101 -5.69 -0.90 -6.62
N PHE A 102 -4.40 -0.75 -6.33
CA PHE A 102 -3.31 -1.26 -7.17
C PHE A 102 -2.66 -2.43 -6.46
N GLU A 103 -2.17 -3.39 -7.21
CA GLU A 103 -1.49 -4.54 -6.63
C GLU A 103 -0.03 -4.56 -7.03
N TYR A 104 0.85 -4.80 -6.04
CA TYR A 104 2.29 -4.96 -6.23
C TYR A 104 2.65 -6.44 -6.22
N GLU A 105 3.16 -6.93 -7.35
CA GLU A 105 3.73 -8.26 -7.50
C GLU A 105 5.07 -8.09 -8.22
N LEU A 106 6.10 -7.77 -7.46
CA LEU A 106 7.39 -7.35 -8.03
C LEU A 106 8.40 -8.51 -8.18
#